data_a697edf80ab0c785fa4278e6c4edf098
#
_entry.id   a697edf80ab0c785fa4278e6c4edf098
#
_cell.length_a   1.000
_cell.length_b   1.000
_cell.length_c   1.000
_cell.angle_alpha   90.00
_cell.angle_beta   90.00
_cell.angle_gamma   90.00
#
_symmetry.space_group_name_H-M   'P 1'
#
loop_
_entity.id
_entity.type
_entity.pdbx_description
1 polymer ?
#
loop_
_entity_poly.entity_id
_entity_poly.type
_entity_poly.pdbx_seq_one_letter_code
_entity_poly.pdbx_strand_id
1 'polypeptide(L)'
;MDEVQVVVAHSERATLRVGDVFLKVDADQARIDAEVEAMSFAPVPTPEVLWRKPPVLAIAAVPGTTLGRLGGPSTGSPAGWAAAGAAIRKLHDAPLPPGVGRAGRGVGELAAELDAECEVLVANGLLPAELVTRNRQVAEAALRPRTPAFTHGDLQIAHVFVEDDQVTGIIDWSEAGRGDALYDLATFTLGHEEHIDDVLAGYGGDVDLEVIHAWWSLRSLLAVRWLIEHGFDPYLPGCEVDVLRSRM
;
A
#
# COMPACT_ATOMS: atom_id res chain seq x y z
N MET A 1 -29.43 -16.49 -7.39
CA MET A 1 -28.05 -17.03 -7.17
C MET A 1 -27.11 -15.87 -7.46
N ASP A 2 -26.35 -15.47 -6.49
CA ASP A 2 -25.41 -14.38 -6.68
C ASP A 2 -24.29 -14.83 -7.64
N GLU A 3 -23.93 -13.96 -8.57
CA GLU A 3 -22.90 -14.25 -9.57
C GLU A 3 -21.52 -14.22 -8.86
N VAL A 4 -20.67 -15.19 -9.21
CA VAL A 4 -19.29 -15.20 -8.72
C VAL A 4 -18.44 -14.31 -9.61
N GLN A 5 -17.88 -13.25 -9.03
CA GLN A 5 -17.01 -12.32 -9.70
C GLN A 5 -15.55 -12.56 -9.29
N VAL A 6 -14.64 -12.69 -10.25
CA VAL A 6 -13.19 -12.68 -9.99
C VAL A 6 -12.76 -11.22 -9.85
N VAL A 7 -12.28 -10.84 -8.67
CA VAL A 7 -11.78 -9.48 -8.39
C VAL A 7 -10.30 -9.38 -8.77
N VAL A 8 -9.51 -10.34 -8.30
CA VAL A 8 -8.07 -10.47 -8.61
C VAL A 8 -7.75 -11.95 -8.69
N ALA A 9 -6.86 -12.34 -9.60
CA ALA A 9 -6.31 -13.69 -9.63
C ALA A 9 -4.86 -13.66 -10.13
N HIS A 10 -3.98 -14.31 -9.38
CA HIS A 10 -2.58 -14.58 -9.72
C HIS A 10 -2.30 -16.08 -9.55
N SER A 11 -1.08 -16.50 -9.88
CA SER A 11 -0.66 -17.90 -9.75
C SER A 11 -0.80 -18.46 -8.32
N GLU A 12 -0.68 -17.62 -7.30
CA GLU A 12 -0.62 -18.04 -5.89
C GLU A 12 -1.89 -17.66 -5.10
N ARG A 13 -2.61 -16.64 -5.54
CA ARG A 13 -3.80 -16.15 -4.82
C ARG A 13 -4.92 -15.67 -5.74
N ALA A 14 -6.15 -15.75 -5.23
CA ALA A 14 -7.32 -15.19 -5.88
C ALA A 14 -8.25 -14.54 -4.85
N THR A 15 -8.91 -13.46 -5.26
CA THR A 15 -10.03 -12.86 -4.52
C THR A 15 -11.28 -12.94 -5.38
N LEU A 16 -12.31 -13.60 -4.85
CA LEU A 16 -13.62 -13.75 -5.47
C LEU A 16 -14.66 -12.94 -4.68
N ARG A 17 -15.65 -12.40 -5.36
CA ARG A 17 -16.81 -11.76 -4.73
C ARG A 17 -18.06 -12.56 -5.01
N VAL A 18 -18.88 -12.79 -3.98
CA VAL A 18 -20.20 -13.43 -4.06
C VAL A 18 -21.17 -12.61 -3.21
N GLY A 19 -21.99 -11.78 -3.86
CA GLY A 19 -22.83 -10.82 -3.14
C GLY A 19 -22.00 -9.85 -2.29
N ASP A 20 -22.25 -9.84 -0.99
CA ASP A 20 -21.53 -9.01 -0.02
C ASP A 20 -20.40 -9.76 0.72
N VAL A 21 -19.93 -10.87 0.15
CA VAL A 21 -18.83 -11.66 0.71
C VAL A 21 -17.66 -11.68 -0.25
N PHE A 22 -16.44 -11.46 0.28
CA PHE A 22 -15.20 -11.66 -0.44
C PHE A 22 -14.51 -12.92 0.09
N LEU A 23 -14.10 -13.79 -0.84
CA LEU A 23 -13.33 -14.99 -0.56
C LEU A 23 -11.90 -14.78 -1.04
N LYS A 24 -10.98 -14.68 -0.12
CA LYS A 24 -9.53 -14.64 -0.39
C LYS A 24 -9.00 -16.07 -0.31
N VAL A 25 -8.43 -16.56 -1.41
CA VAL A 25 -7.76 -17.86 -1.50
C VAL A 25 -6.28 -17.59 -1.66
N ASP A 26 -5.45 -18.08 -0.76
CA ASP A 26 -3.99 -17.88 -0.79
C ASP A 26 -3.29 -19.20 -0.49
N ALA A 27 -2.30 -19.56 -1.32
CA ALA A 27 -1.49 -20.75 -1.12
C ALA A 27 -0.59 -20.62 0.14
N ASP A 28 -0.22 -19.39 0.51
CA ASP A 28 0.54 -19.09 1.71
C ASP A 28 -0.40 -18.85 2.91
N GLN A 29 -0.55 -19.87 3.75
CA GLN A 29 -1.34 -19.81 4.97
C GLN A 29 -0.85 -18.72 5.94
N ALA A 30 0.46 -18.48 6.02
CA ALA A 30 1.02 -17.49 6.93
C ALA A 30 0.60 -16.06 6.55
N ARG A 31 0.35 -15.79 5.27
CA ARG A 31 -0.15 -14.50 4.77
C ARG A 31 -1.58 -14.25 5.22
N ILE A 32 -2.46 -15.26 5.12
CA ILE A 32 -3.84 -15.18 5.64
C ILE A 32 -3.84 -14.97 7.15
N ASP A 33 -2.97 -15.68 7.87
CA ASP A 33 -2.85 -15.58 9.32
C ASP A 33 -2.43 -14.17 9.73
N ALA A 34 -1.42 -13.61 9.07
CA ALA A 34 -0.95 -12.25 9.30
C ALA A 34 -2.04 -11.20 9.02
N GLU A 35 -2.81 -11.37 7.94
CA GLU A 35 -3.92 -10.47 7.60
C GLU A 35 -5.01 -10.46 8.69
N VAL A 36 -5.45 -11.64 9.13
CA VAL A 36 -6.47 -11.77 10.18
C VAL A 36 -5.97 -11.21 11.51
N GLU A 37 -4.72 -11.49 11.86
CA GLU A 37 -4.10 -10.99 13.08
C GLU A 37 -3.99 -9.46 13.03
N ALA A 38 -3.49 -8.88 11.94
CA ALA A 38 -3.38 -7.44 11.77
C ALA A 38 -4.72 -6.72 11.88
N MET A 39 -5.77 -7.23 11.23
CA MET A 39 -7.13 -6.70 11.35
C MET A 39 -7.64 -6.72 12.79
N SER A 40 -7.27 -7.75 13.58
CA SER A 40 -7.71 -7.84 14.99
C SER A 40 -7.09 -6.78 15.91
N PHE A 41 -5.92 -6.24 15.54
CA PHE A 41 -5.21 -5.18 16.28
C PHE A 41 -5.44 -3.78 15.71
N ALA A 42 -5.95 -3.68 14.48
CA ALA A 42 -6.12 -2.39 13.82
C ALA A 42 -7.09 -1.49 14.61
N PRO A 43 -6.69 -0.24 14.95
CA PRO A 43 -7.55 0.71 15.68
C PRO A 43 -8.52 1.45 14.75
N VAL A 44 -8.60 1.03 13.49
CA VAL A 44 -9.42 1.61 12.42
C VAL A 44 -10.41 0.57 11.90
N PRO A 45 -11.51 0.96 11.24
CA PRO A 45 -12.45 0.00 10.68
C PRO A 45 -11.78 -0.97 9.71
N THR A 46 -12.08 -2.26 9.86
CA THR A 46 -11.61 -3.35 9.00
C THR A 46 -12.79 -4.20 8.56
N PRO A 47 -12.69 -5.01 7.50
CA PRO A 47 -13.70 -5.99 7.15
C PRO A 47 -13.98 -6.95 8.32
N GLU A 48 -15.24 -7.32 8.49
CA GLU A 48 -15.60 -8.41 9.39
C GLU A 48 -15.12 -9.75 8.84
N VAL A 49 -14.38 -10.52 9.63
CA VAL A 49 -13.99 -11.89 9.30
C VAL A 49 -15.17 -12.81 9.56
N LEU A 50 -15.83 -13.27 8.49
CA LEU A 50 -17.00 -14.13 8.56
C LEU A 50 -16.62 -15.56 8.95
N TRP A 51 -15.59 -16.09 8.30
CA TRP A 51 -14.99 -17.37 8.66
C TRP A 51 -13.61 -17.52 8.02
N ARG A 52 -12.82 -18.42 8.57
CA ARG A 52 -11.51 -18.80 8.06
C ARG A 52 -11.39 -20.31 8.04
N LYS A 53 -11.11 -20.86 6.87
CA LYS A 53 -10.81 -22.27 6.67
C LYS A 53 -9.72 -22.38 5.63
N PRO A 54 -8.47 -22.59 6.02
CA PRO A 54 -7.37 -22.64 5.08
C PRO A 54 -7.62 -23.52 3.87
N PRO A 55 -7.28 -23.10 2.66
CA PRO A 55 -6.56 -21.87 2.28
C PRO A 55 -7.49 -20.65 2.02
N VAL A 56 -8.67 -20.61 2.60
CA VAL A 56 -9.69 -19.59 2.32
C VAL A 56 -9.97 -18.73 3.56
N LEU A 57 -10.05 -17.43 3.33
CA LEU A 57 -10.57 -16.43 4.25
C LEU A 57 -11.81 -15.77 3.64
N ALA A 58 -12.93 -15.76 4.37
CA ALA A 58 -14.14 -15.05 3.99
C ALA A 58 -14.31 -13.81 4.84
N ILE A 59 -14.46 -12.66 4.19
CA ILE A 59 -14.66 -11.34 4.81
C ILE A 59 -15.91 -10.67 4.23
N ALA A 60 -16.57 -9.84 5.04
CA ALA A 60 -17.70 -9.05 4.58
C ALA A 60 -17.23 -7.90 3.67
N ALA A 61 -18.10 -7.48 2.75
CA ALA A 61 -17.90 -6.25 2.01
C ALA A 61 -17.88 -5.04 2.95
N VAL A 62 -16.99 -4.11 2.69
CA VAL A 62 -16.93 -2.83 3.41
C VAL A 62 -17.92 -1.86 2.76
N PRO A 63 -18.72 -1.11 3.55
CA PRO A 63 -19.61 -0.07 3.02
C PRO A 63 -18.84 1.08 2.37
N GLY A 64 -19.54 1.82 1.49
CA GLY A 64 -18.98 3.00 0.83
C GLY A 64 -18.24 2.70 -0.47
N THR A 65 -17.38 3.63 -0.87
CA THR A 65 -16.58 3.55 -2.09
C THR A 65 -15.11 3.83 -1.78
N THR A 66 -14.21 3.29 -2.59
CA THR A 66 -12.78 3.60 -2.46
C THR A 66 -12.49 5.04 -2.88
N LEU A 67 -11.43 5.63 -2.34
CA LEU A 67 -10.97 6.98 -2.75
C LEU A 67 -10.53 7.04 -4.21
N GLY A 68 -10.27 5.92 -4.83
CA GLY A 68 -9.92 5.80 -6.24
C GLY A 68 -9.40 4.42 -6.58
N ARG A 69 -8.78 4.34 -7.76
CA ARG A 69 -8.08 3.14 -8.24
C ARG A 69 -6.66 3.50 -8.58
N LEU A 70 -5.75 2.56 -8.42
CA LEU A 70 -4.36 2.73 -8.83
C LEU A 70 -4.30 3.10 -10.33
N GLY A 71 -3.49 4.10 -10.69
CA GLY A 71 -3.38 4.57 -12.06
C GLY A 71 -4.61 5.30 -12.62
N GLY A 72 -5.56 5.70 -11.76
CA GLY A 72 -6.73 6.48 -12.12
C GLY A 72 -6.91 7.72 -11.27
N PRO A 73 -7.71 8.69 -11.71
CA PRO A 73 -8.00 9.87 -10.89
C PRO A 73 -8.71 9.47 -9.60
N SER A 74 -8.42 10.21 -8.52
CA SER A 74 -9.20 10.07 -7.29
C SER A 74 -10.64 10.53 -7.51
N THR A 75 -11.57 9.84 -6.87
CA THR A 75 -12.99 10.23 -6.78
C THR A 75 -13.34 10.75 -5.38
N GLY A 76 -12.37 10.76 -4.46
CA GLY A 76 -12.54 11.22 -3.09
C GLY A 76 -12.59 12.74 -2.98
N SER A 77 -13.41 13.25 -2.06
CA SER A 77 -13.40 14.66 -1.69
C SER A 77 -12.15 15.01 -0.85
N PRO A 78 -11.74 16.29 -0.75
CA PRO A 78 -10.70 16.72 0.19
C PRO A 78 -10.99 16.27 1.65
N ALA A 79 -12.25 16.29 2.07
CA ALA A 79 -12.64 15.83 3.40
C ALA A 79 -12.48 14.31 3.57
N GLY A 80 -12.78 13.51 2.53
CA GLY A 80 -12.53 12.08 2.52
C GLY A 80 -11.04 11.73 2.60
N TRP A 81 -10.18 12.50 1.91
CA TRP A 81 -8.73 12.37 2.02
C TRP A 81 -8.22 12.74 3.41
N ALA A 82 -8.74 13.82 4.01
CA ALA A 82 -8.41 14.18 5.39
C ALA A 82 -8.87 13.11 6.40
N ALA A 83 -10.07 12.54 6.22
CA ALA A 83 -10.55 11.45 7.06
C ALA A 83 -9.63 10.20 6.97
N ALA A 84 -9.15 9.88 5.76
CA ALA A 84 -8.16 8.82 5.57
C ALA A 84 -6.84 9.16 6.28
N GLY A 85 -6.34 10.39 6.17
CA GLY A 85 -5.16 10.85 6.90
C GLY A 85 -5.30 10.68 8.42
N ALA A 86 -6.46 11.04 8.97
CA ALA A 86 -6.75 10.85 10.41
C ALA A 86 -6.80 9.36 10.80
N ALA A 87 -7.34 8.49 9.95
CA ALA A 87 -7.35 7.05 10.19
C ALA A 87 -5.93 6.46 10.16
N ILE A 88 -5.09 6.88 9.19
CA ILE A 88 -3.68 6.49 9.09
C ILE A 88 -2.92 6.95 10.34
N ARG A 89 -3.13 8.18 10.81
CA ARG A 89 -2.52 8.65 12.05
C ARG A 89 -2.90 7.77 13.24
N LYS A 90 -4.17 7.44 13.37
CA LYS A 90 -4.66 6.56 14.44
C LYS A 90 -4.01 5.18 14.38
N LEU A 91 -3.76 4.65 13.18
CA LEU A 91 -3.03 3.40 12.99
C LEU A 91 -1.59 3.52 13.49
N HIS A 92 -0.87 4.56 13.08
CA HIS A 92 0.53 4.76 13.42
C HIS A 92 0.79 5.08 14.90
N ASP A 93 -0.17 5.69 15.58
CA ASP A 93 -0.11 5.98 17.01
C ASP A 93 -0.48 4.76 17.88
N ALA A 94 -1.00 3.68 17.28
CA ALA A 94 -1.32 2.47 18.03
C ALA A 94 -0.05 1.77 18.54
N PRO A 95 -0.14 1.10 19.69
CA PRO A 95 0.94 0.22 20.14
C PRO A 95 1.28 -0.83 19.09
N LEU A 96 2.57 -1.11 18.92
CA LEU A 96 3.00 -2.18 18.03
C LEU A 96 2.47 -3.52 18.52
N PRO A 97 1.67 -4.23 17.71
CA PRO A 97 1.14 -5.52 18.10
C PRO A 97 2.28 -6.53 18.35
N PRO A 98 2.22 -7.34 19.40
CA PRO A 98 3.20 -8.39 19.63
C PRO A 98 3.08 -9.47 18.56
N GLY A 99 4.13 -9.70 17.80
CA GLY A 99 4.19 -10.80 16.83
C GLY A 99 3.54 -10.54 15.47
N VAL A 100 2.84 -9.44 15.29
CA VAL A 100 2.20 -9.10 14.02
C VAL A 100 3.24 -8.66 12.98
N GLY A 101 3.13 -9.28 11.82
CA GLY A 101 3.82 -8.88 10.59
C GLY A 101 5.25 -9.41 10.48
N ARG A 102 5.74 -9.35 9.26
CA ARG A 102 7.16 -9.53 8.98
C ARG A 102 7.96 -8.45 9.73
N ALA A 103 9.05 -8.83 10.35
CA ALA A 103 10.03 -7.84 10.78
C ALA A 103 10.39 -7.01 9.54
N GLY A 104 10.14 -5.70 9.59
CA GLY A 104 10.47 -4.82 8.48
C GLY A 104 11.94 -5.04 8.09
N ARG A 105 12.22 -5.03 6.78
CA ARG A 105 13.59 -5.15 6.26
C ARG A 105 14.49 -4.09 6.91
N GLY A 106 15.68 -4.49 7.33
CA GLY A 106 16.69 -3.56 7.83
C GLY A 106 17.09 -2.57 6.74
N VAL A 107 17.51 -1.36 7.12
CA VAL A 107 17.91 -0.30 6.16
C VAL A 107 18.98 -0.80 5.19
N GLY A 108 19.99 -1.55 5.67
CA GLY A 108 21.04 -2.10 4.81
C GLY A 108 20.54 -3.18 3.84
N GLU A 109 19.60 -4.01 4.26
CA GLU A 109 18.98 -5.03 3.42
C GLU A 109 18.12 -4.38 2.32
N LEU A 110 17.32 -3.38 2.68
CA LEU A 110 16.51 -2.63 1.72
C LEU A 110 17.37 -1.85 0.72
N ALA A 111 18.49 -1.27 1.15
CA ALA A 111 19.43 -0.59 0.26
C ALA A 111 20.06 -1.55 -0.74
N ALA A 112 20.51 -2.73 -0.28
CA ALA A 112 21.09 -3.76 -1.14
C ALA A 112 20.08 -4.30 -2.16
N GLU A 113 18.82 -4.51 -1.76
CA GLU A 113 17.74 -4.91 -2.65
C GLU A 113 17.46 -3.85 -3.71
N LEU A 114 17.39 -2.57 -3.31
CA LEU A 114 17.20 -1.45 -4.23
C LEU A 114 18.34 -1.35 -5.24
N ASP A 115 19.59 -1.49 -4.81
CA ASP A 115 20.76 -1.44 -5.71
C ASP A 115 20.70 -2.58 -6.74
N ALA A 116 20.42 -3.80 -6.30
CA ALA A 116 20.27 -4.96 -7.19
C ALA A 116 19.12 -4.77 -8.19
N GLU A 117 17.97 -4.25 -7.74
CA GLU A 117 16.83 -4.01 -8.64
C GLU A 117 17.13 -2.89 -9.64
N CYS A 118 17.82 -1.82 -9.25
CA CYS A 118 18.27 -0.76 -10.16
C CYS A 118 19.17 -1.31 -11.29
N GLU A 119 20.10 -2.22 -10.98
CA GLU A 119 20.93 -2.88 -11.97
C GLU A 119 20.09 -3.70 -12.97
N VAL A 120 19.12 -4.47 -12.47
CA VAL A 120 18.21 -5.29 -13.29
C VAL A 120 17.33 -4.44 -14.20
N LEU A 121 16.77 -3.33 -13.70
CA LEU A 121 15.92 -2.42 -14.48
C LEU A 121 16.68 -1.82 -15.67
N VAL A 122 17.94 -1.43 -15.47
CA VAL A 122 18.78 -0.88 -16.53
C VAL A 122 19.26 -1.98 -17.49
N ALA A 123 19.75 -3.09 -16.96
CA ALA A 123 20.30 -4.19 -17.78
C ALA A 123 19.27 -4.80 -18.72
N ASN A 124 18.00 -4.89 -18.28
CA ASN A 124 16.90 -5.41 -19.09
C ASN A 124 16.22 -4.33 -19.96
N GLY A 125 16.69 -3.08 -19.93
CA GLY A 125 16.11 -1.99 -20.70
C GLY A 125 14.69 -1.60 -20.29
N LEU A 126 14.27 -1.95 -19.06
CA LEU A 126 12.95 -1.61 -18.54
C LEU A 126 12.82 -0.11 -18.24
N LEU A 127 13.89 0.50 -17.72
CA LEU A 127 13.96 1.94 -17.48
C LEU A 127 15.28 2.53 -17.99
N PRO A 128 15.29 3.82 -18.42
CA PRO A 128 16.52 4.53 -18.76
C PRO A 128 17.45 4.65 -17.56
N ALA A 129 18.77 4.46 -17.77
CA ALA A 129 19.78 4.53 -16.70
C ALA A 129 19.76 5.87 -15.94
N GLU A 130 19.53 6.99 -16.63
CA GLU A 130 19.46 8.32 -16.03
C GLU A 130 18.28 8.41 -15.04
N LEU A 131 17.09 7.91 -15.44
CA LEU A 131 15.90 7.87 -14.59
C LEU A 131 16.14 7.04 -13.34
N VAL A 132 16.74 5.85 -13.49
CA VAL A 132 17.06 4.96 -12.37
C VAL A 132 18.06 5.62 -11.42
N THR A 133 19.18 6.14 -11.95
CA THR A 133 20.22 6.78 -11.15
C THR A 133 19.68 7.96 -10.35
N ARG A 134 18.88 8.84 -10.97
CA ARG A 134 18.29 10.00 -10.30
C ARG A 134 17.35 9.57 -9.17
N ASN A 135 16.44 8.64 -9.45
CA ASN A 135 15.48 8.18 -8.43
C ASN A 135 16.16 7.36 -7.32
N ARG A 136 17.23 6.60 -7.64
CA ARG A 136 18.04 5.93 -6.62
C ARG A 136 18.66 6.93 -5.62
N GLN A 137 19.13 8.08 -6.11
CA GLN A 137 19.64 9.16 -5.27
C GLN A 137 18.53 9.77 -4.39
N VAL A 138 17.36 10.04 -4.98
CA VAL A 138 16.20 10.55 -4.19
C VAL A 138 15.81 9.55 -3.10
N ALA A 139 15.81 8.27 -3.41
CA ALA A 139 15.44 7.20 -2.48
C ALA A 139 16.31 7.13 -1.21
N GLU A 140 17.53 7.70 -1.21
CA GLU A 140 18.43 7.68 -0.04
C GLU A 140 17.80 8.31 1.22
N ALA A 141 16.96 9.31 1.07
CA ALA A 141 16.29 9.93 2.20
C ALA A 141 15.32 8.97 2.94
N ALA A 142 14.82 7.92 2.27
CA ALA A 142 14.03 6.88 2.90
C ALA A 142 14.88 5.81 3.62
N LEU A 143 16.17 5.68 3.27
CA LEU A 143 17.08 4.67 3.80
C LEU A 143 17.74 5.12 5.13
N ARG A 144 16.93 5.59 6.08
CA ARG A 144 17.39 6.05 7.39
C ARG A 144 16.71 5.25 8.52
N PRO A 145 17.38 5.00 9.64
CA PRO A 145 16.73 4.43 10.82
C PRO A 145 15.57 5.31 11.27
N ARG A 146 14.42 4.69 11.53
CA ARG A 146 13.19 5.34 11.99
C ARG A 146 12.64 4.62 13.20
N THR A 147 11.83 5.33 13.99
CA THR A 147 11.02 4.68 15.02
C THR A 147 9.91 3.91 14.32
N PRO A 148 9.82 2.59 14.52
CA PRO A 148 8.80 1.82 13.84
C PRO A 148 7.41 2.13 14.37
N ALA A 149 6.44 2.23 13.47
CA ALA A 149 5.01 2.31 13.75
C ALA A 149 4.30 1.00 13.35
N PHE A 150 3.06 0.85 13.76
CA PHE A 150 2.18 -0.16 13.17
C PHE A 150 1.70 0.36 11.82
N THR A 151 2.18 -0.25 10.75
CA THR A 151 1.88 0.14 9.38
C THR A 151 1.00 -0.87 8.68
N HIS A 152 0.24 -0.42 7.70
CA HIS A 152 -0.53 -1.28 6.80
C HIS A 152 0.38 -2.02 5.81
N GLY A 153 1.46 -1.38 5.35
CA GLY A 153 2.48 -1.98 4.49
C GLY A 153 2.18 -1.98 2.99
N ASP A 154 0.90 -1.89 2.58
CA ASP A 154 0.47 -1.69 1.18
C ASP A 154 -0.79 -0.81 1.13
N LEU A 155 -0.72 0.38 1.73
CA LEU A 155 -1.86 1.28 1.86
C LEU A 155 -2.10 2.07 0.58
N GLN A 156 -2.88 1.51 -0.33
CA GLN A 156 -3.28 2.15 -1.59
C GLN A 156 -4.64 2.83 -1.45
N ILE A 157 -4.93 3.83 -2.30
CA ILE A 157 -6.24 4.50 -2.32
C ILE A 157 -7.41 3.54 -2.62
N ALA A 158 -7.13 2.44 -3.30
CA ALA A 158 -8.09 1.38 -3.57
C ALA A 158 -8.43 0.53 -2.34
N HIS A 159 -7.64 0.63 -1.27
CA HIS A 159 -7.83 -0.12 -0.03
C HIS A 159 -8.58 0.66 1.06
N VAL A 160 -8.81 1.96 0.87
CA VAL A 160 -9.50 2.82 1.85
C VAL A 160 -10.89 3.15 1.35
N PHE A 161 -11.91 2.68 2.08
CA PHE A 161 -13.32 2.93 1.80
C PHE A 161 -13.83 4.11 2.61
N VAL A 162 -14.63 4.95 1.97
CA VAL A 162 -15.25 6.12 2.57
C VAL A 162 -16.74 6.21 2.22
N GLU A 163 -17.53 6.72 3.14
CA GLU A 163 -18.93 7.06 2.97
C GLU A 163 -19.19 8.33 3.78
N ASP A 164 -19.82 9.34 3.19
CA ASP A 164 -20.09 10.64 3.82
C ASP A 164 -18.84 11.26 4.49
N ASP A 165 -17.71 11.23 3.76
CA ASP A 165 -16.40 11.70 4.23
C ASP A 165 -15.88 11.02 5.52
N GLN A 166 -16.34 9.82 5.82
CA GLN A 166 -15.84 9.00 6.92
C GLN A 166 -15.22 7.72 6.40
N VAL A 167 -14.09 7.30 6.97
CA VAL A 167 -13.50 6.00 6.66
C VAL A 167 -14.38 4.90 7.23
N THR A 168 -14.93 4.06 6.35
CA THR A 168 -15.79 2.93 6.70
C THR A 168 -15.02 1.61 6.77
N GLY A 169 -13.84 1.54 6.16
CA GLY A 169 -12.96 0.39 6.28
C GLY A 169 -11.68 0.51 5.49
N ILE A 170 -10.67 -0.21 5.98
CA ILE A 170 -9.40 -0.41 5.29
C ILE A 170 -9.23 -1.91 5.06
N ILE A 171 -8.90 -2.31 3.84
CA ILE A 171 -8.79 -3.72 3.40
C ILE A 171 -7.35 -4.08 3.04
N ASP A 172 -7.09 -5.39 2.90
CA ASP A 172 -5.82 -5.96 2.40
C ASP A 172 -4.63 -5.78 3.35
N TRP A 173 -4.75 -6.32 4.56
CA TRP A 173 -3.80 -6.22 5.66
C TRP A 173 -2.66 -7.24 5.62
N SER A 174 -2.48 -7.97 4.53
CA SER A 174 -1.49 -9.06 4.43
C SER A 174 -0.04 -8.63 4.59
N GLU A 175 0.27 -7.35 4.33
CA GLU A 175 1.61 -6.77 4.47
C GLU A 175 1.77 -5.93 5.75
N ALA A 176 0.75 -5.91 6.61
CA ALA A 176 0.77 -5.11 7.82
C ALA A 176 1.83 -5.57 8.82
N GLY A 177 2.44 -4.59 9.52
CA GLY A 177 3.49 -4.93 10.46
C GLY A 177 4.23 -3.72 11.03
N ARG A 178 5.48 -3.96 11.43
CA ARG A 178 6.38 -2.91 11.93
C ARG A 178 7.07 -2.21 10.75
N GLY A 179 6.78 -0.95 10.54
CA GLY A 179 7.32 -0.20 9.40
C GLY A 179 7.57 1.27 9.68
N ASP A 180 7.95 1.98 8.64
CA ASP A 180 8.04 3.44 8.64
C ASP A 180 6.66 4.03 8.37
N ALA A 181 6.13 4.85 9.27
CA ALA A 181 4.87 5.55 9.10
C ALA A 181 4.79 6.35 7.79
N LEU A 182 5.92 6.94 7.35
CA LEU A 182 5.96 7.70 6.11
C LEU A 182 5.91 6.84 4.85
N TYR A 183 6.21 5.53 4.97
CA TYR A 183 5.99 4.58 3.88
C TYR A 183 4.50 4.39 3.55
N ASP A 184 3.65 4.26 4.58
CA ASP A 184 2.19 4.17 4.36
C ASP A 184 1.64 5.45 3.73
N LEU A 185 2.05 6.63 4.22
CA LEU A 185 1.66 7.91 3.62
C LEU A 185 2.13 8.02 2.17
N ALA A 186 3.35 7.60 1.88
CA ALA A 186 3.89 7.58 0.52
C ALA A 186 3.12 6.62 -0.38
N THR A 187 2.83 5.41 0.08
CA THR A 187 2.06 4.43 -0.70
C THR A 187 0.63 4.94 -0.97
N PHE A 188 0.02 5.59 0.04
CA PHE A 188 -1.32 6.14 -0.07
C PHE A 188 -1.43 7.32 -1.04
N THR A 189 -0.40 8.14 -1.12
CA THR A 189 -0.38 9.34 -1.98
C THR A 189 0.37 9.12 -3.30
N LEU A 190 0.81 7.91 -3.60
CA LEU A 190 1.51 7.57 -4.84
C LEU A 190 0.64 7.91 -6.07
N GLY A 191 1.15 8.77 -6.95
CA GLY A 191 0.41 9.23 -8.12
C GLY A 191 -0.71 10.24 -7.82
N HIS A 192 -0.84 10.70 -6.56
CA HIS A 192 -1.86 11.65 -6.10
C HIS A 192 -1.23 12.78 -5.24
N GLU A 193 -0.14 13.36 -5.75
CA GLU A 193 0.58 14.45 -5.06
C GLU A 193 -0.32 15.65 -4.74
N GLU A 194 -1.34 15.89 -5.58
CA GLU A 194 -2.33 16.95 -5.40
C GLU A 194 -3.16 16.83 -4.12
N HIS A 195 -3.24 15.65 -3.52
CA HIS A 195 -3.99 15.39 -2.29
C HIS A 195 -3.12 15.27 -1.03
N ILE A 196 -1.80 15.49 -1.13
CA ILE A 196 -0.91 15.41 0.03
C ILE A 196 -1.37 16.35 1.14
N ASP A 197 -1.68 17.59 0.82
CA ASP A 197 -2.11 18.59 1.81
C ASP A 197 -3.42 18.18 2.50
N ASP A 198 -4.35 17.59 1.76
CA ASP A 198 -5.61 17.06 2.32
C ASP A 198 -5.33 15.92 3.31
N VAL A 199 -4.47 14.96 2.94
CA VAL A 199 -4.07 13.86 3.82
C VAL A 199 -3.39 14.39 5.09
N LEU A 200 -2.45 15.32 4.93
CA LEU A 200 -1.70 15.88 6.05
C LEU A 200 -2.59 16.73 6.98
N ALA A 201 -3.62 17.39 6.45
CA ALA A 201 -4.61 18.08 7.28
C ALA A 201 -5.31 17.15 8.26
N GLY A 202 -5.58 15.91 7.85
CA GLY A 202 -6.15 14.89 8.73
C GLY A 202 -5.12 14.14 9.58
N TYR A 203 -3.98 13.81 9.00
CA TYR A 203 -2.90 13.09 9.68
C TYR A 203 -2.27 13.92 10.81
N GLY A 204 -2.07 15.20 10.58
CA GLY A 204 -1.46 16.13 11.55
C GLY A 204 0.03 15.89 11.80
N GLY A 205 0.60 16.77 12.59
CA GLY A 205 2.02 16.71 12.96
C GLY A 205 2.97 17.27 11.89
N ASP A 206 4.27 17.21 12.18
CA ASP A 206 5.31 17.62 11.26
C ASP A 206 5.76 16.41 10.43
N VAL A 207 5.43 16.42 9.15
CA VAL A 207 5.71 15.34 8.21
C VAL A 207 6.77 15.77 7.21
N ASP A 208 7.85 15.01 7.14
CA ASP A 208 8.95 15.25 6.20
C ASP A 208 8.57 14.80 4.78
N LEU A 209 8.16 15.76 3.95
CA LEU A 209 7.77 15.52 2.55
C LEU A 209 8.94 14.99 1.70
N GLU A 210 10.18 15.35 2.00
CA GLU A 210 11.33 14.81 1.29
C GLU A 210 11.41 13.29 1.44
N VAL A 211 11.08 12.80 2.62
CA VAL A 211 11.05 11.35 2.89
C VAL A 211 9.86 10.68 2.20
N ILE A 212 8.69 11.31 2.11
CA ILE A 212 7.56 10.78 1.32
C ILE A 212 7.98 10.65 -0.15
N HIS A 213 8.59 11.68 -0.73
CA HIS A 213 9.09 11.64 -2.11
C HIS A 213 10.19 10.58 -2.31
N ALA A 214 11.04 10.39 -1.30
CA ALA A 214 12.05 9.34 -1.33
C ALA A 214 11.42 7.94 -1.31
N TRP A 215 10.37 7.71 -0.53
CA TRP A 215 9.62 6.47 -0.54
C TRP A 215 8.89 6.23 -1.87
N TRP A 216 8.36 7.27 -2.53
CA TRP A 216 7.80 7.12 -3.87
C TRP A 216 8.84 6.59 -4.86
N SER A 217 10.04 7.19 -4.88
CA SER A 217 11.12 6.73 -5.74
C SER A 217 11.55 5.30 -5.42
N LEU A 218 11.78 4.99 -4.14
CA LEU A 218 12.20 3.67 -3.68
C LEU A 218 11.18 2.59 -4.03
N ARG A 219 9.92 2.80 -3.61
CA ARG A 219 8.83 1.85 -3.88
C ARG A 219 8.62 1.63 -5.37
N SER A 220 8.60 2.71 -6.16
CA SER A 220 8.40 2.61 -7.59
C SER A 220 9.53 1.84 -8.29
N LEU A 221 10.80 2.09 -7.92
CA LEU A 221 11.92 1.33 -8.46
C LEU A 221 11.80 -0.17 -8.15
N LEU A 222 11.39 -0.54 -6.93
CA LEU A 222 11.22 -1.95 -6.55
C LEU A 222 9.99 -2.60 -7.20
N ALA A 223 8.96 -1.81 -7.56
CA ALA A 223 7.69 -2.34 -8.06
C ALA A 223 7.64 -2.54 -9.57
N VAL A 224 8.34 -1.73 -10.37
CA VAL A 224 8.22 -1.71 -11.85
C VAL A 224 8.35 -3.10 -12.48
N ARG A 225 9.41 -3.84 -12.16
CA ARG A 225 9.62 -5.17 -12.75
C ARG A 225 8.54 -6.16 -12.31
N TRP A 226 8.22 -6.18 -11.01
CA TRP A 226 7.19 -7.05 -10.46
C TRP A 226 5.84 -6.82 -11.14
N LEU A 227 5.45 -5.56 -11.33
CA LEU A 227 4.20 -5.19 -12.02
C LEU A 227 4.15 -5.75 -13.44
N ILE A 228 5.24 -5.57 -14.22
CA ILE A 228 5.34 -6.09 -15.59
C ILE A 228 5.22 -7.62 -15.59
N GLU A 229 5.96 -8.31 -14.72
CA GLU A 229 5.93 -9.78 -14.61
C GLU A 229 4.55 -10.34 -14.23
N HIS A 230 3.72 -9.53 -13.53
CA HIS A 230 2.35 -9.90 -13.14
C HIS A 230 1.26 -9.35 -14.05
N GLY A 231 1.64 -8.76 -15.22
CA GLY A 231 0.70 -8.32 -16.24
C GLY A 231 0.06 -6.95 -15.99
N PHE A 232 0.63 -6.16 -15.07
CA PHE A 232 0.25 -4.76 -14.86
C PHE A 232 1.12 -3.83 -15.70
N ASP A 233 0.59 -2.66 -16.05
CA ASP A 233 1.31 -1.64 -16.81
C ASP A 233 1.76 -0.49 -15.88
N PRO A 234 3.05 -0.43 -15.46
CA PRO A 234 3.58 0.62 -14.61
C PRO A 234 3.79 1.96 -15.33
N TYR A 235 3.58 2.01 -16.66
CA TYR A 235 3.78 3.20 -17.49
C TYR A 235 2.53 4.08 -17.62
N LEU A 236 1.38 3.64 -17.11
CA LEU A 236 0.16 4.43 -17.14
C LEU A 236 0.31 5.73 -16.33
N PRO A 237 -0.44 6.80 -16.68
CA PRO A 237 -0.45 8.04 -15.90
C PRO A 237 -0.74 7.77 -14.42
N GLY A 238 0.01 8.42 -13.53
CA GLY A 238 -0.12 8.25 -12.08
C GLY A 238 0.42 6.92 -11.51
N CYS A 239 0.95 6.01 -12.36
CA CYS A 239 1.63 4.80 -11.93
C CYS A 239 3.13 5.03 -11.70
N GLU A 240 3.84 3.97 -11.33
CA GLU A 240 5.22 4.00 -10.83
C GLU A 240 6.18 4.75 -11.76
N VAL A 241 6.15 4.50 -13.07
CA VAL A 241 7.09 5.15 -14.02
C VAL A 241 6.78 6.63 -14.20
N ASP A 242 5.51 7.01 -14.15
CA ASP A 242 5.11 8.43 -14.19
C ASP A 242 5.57 9.17 -12.94
N VAL A 243 5.43 8.56 -11.78
CA VAL A 243 5.96 9.07 -10.50
C VAL A 243 7.48 9.22 -10.55
N LEU A 244 8.22 8.21 -11.07
CA LEU A 244 9.68 8.33 -11.23
C LEU A 244 10.08 9.49 -12.15
N ARG A 245 9.34 9.72 -13.23
CA ARG A 245 9.57 10.84 -14.17
C ARG A 245 9.32 12.21 -13.53
N SER A 246 8.35 12.31 -12.63
CA SER A 246 8.07 13.57 -11.94
C SER A 246 9.17 14.00 -10.95
N ARG A 247 10.12 13.13 -10.67
CA ARG A 247 11.29 13.39 -9.79
C ARG A 247 12.58 13.68 -10.56
N MET A 248 12.52 13.92 -11.87
CA MET A 248 13.69 14.23 -12.72
C MET A 248 14.20 15.66 -12.56
#